data_b5e26f547d191e84b4a2147891832767
#
_entry.id   b5e26f547d191e84b4a2147891832767
#
_cell.length_a   1.000
_cell.length_b   1.000
_cell.length_c   1.000
_cell.angle_alpha   90.00
_cell.angle_beta   90.00
_cell.angle_gamma   90.00
#
_symmetry.space_group_name_H-M   'P 1'
#
loop_
_entity.id
_entity.type
_entity.pdbx_description
1 polymer ?
#
loop_
_entity_poly.entity_id
_entity_poly.type
_entity_poly.pdbx_seq_one_letter_code
_entity_poly.pdbx_strand_id
1 'polypeptide(L)'
;MPHVVDTARMVADKVLTEAQAAEIGRRSRETMVSLVVNTVLCVGIVAATLGLIFWLADAMAVAMAGLVFLGGGAAVLMKGGPLYRMLGNAAALVGAGMLVAGGGVELVNRAREVADIGMLFAGAGLAAAAFAVFRKATILRFSAGSVLLMGVAMHLWGLGLFMEGIDGLPRALVLGYGAVLIAGAGYLLDVRFVTALAIVPFAQMLDTGTAYFHAAYFFYSPEPTLTILQMAALIGVGVWAMSRLDDRIGRHAGILAIMAAVVGNLAFLVGSLWGDSVGAELIAGRPRWENGMDWTEYHAAIEAWEAQFLQISEHVFTVVWAVLLAVGAFWGGMANKRGLFNAAMTFGGIHAYTQLFETLSDEPLAWAVGGLAAIPLAWGMWRLNAWLAARGDGNGPGHAVSQS
;
A
#
# COMPACT_ATOMS: atom_id res chain seq x y z
N MET A 1 -2.04 -15.76 -7.19
CA MET A 1 -3.12 -15.50 -6.21
C MET A 1 -3.28 -16.75 -5.36
N PRO A 2 -3.43 -16.68 -4.04
CA PRO A 2 -3.79 -17.86 -3.28
C PRO A 2 -5.18 -18.31 -3.74
N HIS A 3 -5.23 -19.46 -4.35
CA HIS A 3 -6.51 -20.10 -4.64
C HIS A 3 -7.10 -20.57 -3.31
N VAL A 4 -8.26 -20.08 -2.95
CA VAL A 4 -9.03 -20.66 -1.84
C VAL A 4 -9.53 -22.01 -2.35
N VAL A 5 -8.91 -23.08 -1.86
CA VAL A 5 -9.24 -24.45 -2.24
C VAL A 5 -10.23 -24.98 -1.22
N ASP A 6 -11.43 -25.31 -1.68
CA ASP A 6 -12.39 -26.06 -0.87
C ASP A 6 -11.99 -27.55 -0.88
N THR A 7 -11.25 -27.93 0.15
CA THR A 7 -10.75 -29.32 0.28
C THR A 7 -11.89 -30.33 0.45
N ALA A 8 -13.01 -29.95 1.04
CA ALA A 8 -14.17 -30.85 1.21
C ALA A 8 -14.81 -31.17 -0.15
N ARG A 9 -14.96 -30.17 -1.00
CA ARG A 9 -15.46 -30.35 -2.38
C ARG A 9 -14.50 -31.18 -3.21
N MET A 10 -13.18 -30.96 -3.09
CA MET A 10 -12.18 -31.76 -3.81
C MET A 10 -12.15 -33.22 -3.37
N VAL A 11 -12.48 -33.53 -2.12
CA VAL A 11 -12.66 -34.92 -1.65
C VAL A 11 -13.94 -35.52 -2.27
N ALA A 12 -15.05 -34.78 -2.27
CA ALA A 12 -16.30 -35.22 -2.89
C ALA A 12 -16.13 -35.49 -4.39
N ASP A 13 -15.34 -34.64 -5.07
CA ASP A 13 -15.01 -34.76 -6.50
C ASP A 13 -13.88 -35.79 -6.77
N LYS A 14 -13.44 -36.54 -5.75
CA LYS A 14 -12.38 -37.58 -5.82
C LYS A 14 -11.02 -37.06 -6.34
N VAL A 15 -10.76 -35.74 -6.26
CA VAL A 15 -9.49 -35.12 -6.63
C VAL A 15 -8.46 -35.26 -5.51
N LEU A 16 -8.92 -35.30 -4.25
CA LEU A 16 -8.10 -35.51 -3.06
C LEU A 16 -8.65 -36.68 -2.25
N THR A 17 -7.74 -37.39 -1.58
CA THR A 17 -8.13 -38.33 -0.52
C THR A 17 -8.43 -37.59 0.77
N GLU A 18 -9.22 -38.19 1.68
CA GLU A 18 -9.48 -37.60 3.01
C GLU A 18 -8.17 -37.32 3.79
N ALA A 19 -7.18 -38.22 3.69
CA ALA A 19 -5.90 -38.09 4.31
C ALA A 19 -5.12 -36.88 3.76
N GLN A 20 -5.15 -36.66 2.45
CA GLN A 20 -4.53 -35.48 1.82
C GLN A 20 -5.23 -34.20 2.20
N ALA A 21 -6.56 -34.19 2.26
CA ALA A 21 -7.34 -33.03 2.68
C ALA A 21 -7.06 -32.67 4.16
N ALA A 22 -6.97 -33.66 5.04
CA ALA A 22 -6.62 -33.48 6.44
C ALA A 22 -5.20 -32.92 6.60
N GLU A 23 -4.22 -33.41 5.83
CA GLU A 23 -2.85 -32.91 5.85
C GLU A 23 -2.76 -31.45 5.35
N ILE A 24 -3.46 -31.12 4.26
CA ILE A 24 -3.55 -29.73 3.77
C ILE A 24 -4.16 -28.82 4.86
N GLY A 25 -5.24 -29.26 5.49
CA GLY A 25 -5.89 -28.54 6.59
C GLY A 25 -4.96 -28.33 7.79
N ARG A 26 -4.17 -29.34 8.18
CA ARG A 26 -3.16 -29.26 9.25
C ARG A 26 -2.09 -28.22 8.92
N ARG A 27 -1.46 -28.32 7.73
CA ARG A 27 -0.42 -27.36 7.28
C ARG A 27 -0.95 -25.94 7.16
N SER A 28 -2.18 -25.76 6.66
CA SER A 28 -2.83 -24.46 6.58
C SER A 28 -3.02 -23.84 7.97
N ARG A 29 -3.47 -24.65 8.94
CA ARG A 29 -3.66 -24.22 10.33
C ARG A 29 -2.34 -23.84 10.99
N GLU A 30 -1.29 -24.64 10.82
CA GLU A 30 0.06 -24.34 11.32
C GLU A 30 0.60 -23.04 10.75
N THR A 31 0.40 -22.80 9.44
CA THR A 31 0.79 -21.56 8.78
C THR A 31 0.00 -20.36 9.32
N MET A 32 -1.32 -20.49 9.52
CA MET A 32 -2.16 -19.43 10.08
C MET A 32 -1.78 -19.11 11.51
N VAL A 33 -1.54 -20.12 12.36
CA VAL A 33 -1.07 -19.91 13.75
C VAL A 33 0.28 -19.18 13.75
N SER A 34 1.21 -19.62 12.91
CA SER A 34 2.51 -18.94 12.76
C SER A 34 2.37 -17.48 12.32
N LEU A 35 1.47 -17.20 11.38
CA LEU A 35 1.18 -15.84 10.91
C LEU A 35 0.62 -14.97 12.04
N VAL A 36 -0.37 -15.48 12.80
CA VAL A 36 -0.97 -14.76 13.93
C VAL A 36 0.08 -14.47 15.01
N VAL A 37 0.87 -15.49 15.39
CA VAL A 37 1.94 -15.33 16.40
C VAL A 37 2.95 -14.28 15.96
N ASN A 38 3.40 -14.32 14.70
CA ASN A 38 4.34 -13.35 14.18
C ASN A 38 3.75 -11.93 14.12
N THR A 39 2.47 -11.79 13.78
CA THR A 39 1.79 -10.49 13.78
C THR A 39 1.71 -9.92 15.20
N VAL A 40 1.29 -10.72 16.18
CA VAL A 40 1.22 -10.30 17.60
C VAL A 40 2.60 -9.92 18.12
N LEU A 41 3.66 -10.69 17.77
CA LEU A 41 5.03 -10.35 18.12
C LEU A 41 5.47 -9.01 17.51
N CYS A 42 5.19 -8.77 16.23
CA CYS A 42 5.55 -7.50 15.60
C CYS A 42 4.85 -6.32 16.27
N VAL A 43 3.54 -6.43 16.53
CA VAL A 43 2.77 -5.38 17.24
C VAL A 43 3.31 -5.17 18.66
N GLY A 44 3.56 -6.25 19.39
CA GLY A 44 4.12 -6.20 20.74
C GLY A 44 5.51 -5.54 20.78
N ILE A 45 6.36 -5.84 19.81
CA ILE A 45 7.70 -5.26 19.68
C ILE A 45 7.61 -3.74 19.42
N VAL A 46 6.76 -3.33 18.49
CA VAL A 46 6.54 -1.90 18.18
C VAL A 46 6.02 -1.17 19.42
N ALA A 47 4.99 -1.72 20.08
CA ALA A 47 4.43 -1.12 21.30
C ALA A 47 5.46 -1.06 22.44
N ALA A 48 6.23 -2.12 22.66
CA ALA A 48 7.27 -2.15 23.68
C ALA A 48 8.38 -1.14 23.39
N THR A 49 8.83 -1.03 22.13
CA THR A 49 9.84 -0.06 21.73
C THR A 49 9.38 1.37 21.96
N LEU A 50 8.17 1.69 21.53
CA LEU A 50 7.58 3.02 21.75
C LEU A 50 7.40 3.30 23.25
N GLY A 51 6.85 2.34 24.02
CA GLY A 51 6.69 2.48 25.46
C GLY A 51 8.00 2.72 26.21
N LEU A 52 9.06 2.00 25.86
CA LEU A 52 10.38 2.17 26.44
C LEU A 52 11.00 3.53 26.09
N ILE A 53 10.83 4.01 24.87
CA ILE A 53 11.29 5.34 24.46
C ILE A 53 10.62 6.43 25.31
N PHE A 54 9.30 6.35 25.48
CA PHE A 54 8.55 7.30 26.31
C PHE A 54 8.86 7.17 27.81
N TRP A 55 9.09 5.94 28.30
CA TRP A 55 9.34 5.70 29.73
C TRP A 55 10.76 6.12 30.15
N LEU A 56 11.78 5.83 29.34
CA LEU A 56 13.16 6.22 29.65
C LEU A 56 13.37 7.72 29.53
N ALA A 57 12.54 8.44 28.78
CA ALA A 57 12.59 9.88 28.52
C ALA A 57 13.98 10.40 28.05
N ASP A 58 14.90 9.50 27.70
CA ASP A 58 16.27 9.75 27.27
C ASP A 58 16.58 8.92 26.04
N ALA A 59 16.69 9.58 24.89
CA ALA A 59 16.87 8.92 23.60
C ALA A 59 18.23 8.20 23.50
N MET A 60 19.28 8.74 24.14
CA MET A 60 20.59 8.10 24.17
C MET A 60 20.57 6.79 24.98
N ALA A 61 19.91 6.79 26.14
CA ALA A 61 19.77 5.58 26.95
C ALA A 61 19.00 4.49 26.20
N VAL A 62 17.95 4.87 25.45
CA VAL A 62 17.20 3.96 24.57
C VAL A 62 18.10 3.39 23.48
N ALA A 63 18.90 4.22 22.81
CA ALA A 63 19.83 3.78 21.77
C ALA A 63 20.90 2.80 22.32
N MET A 64 21.47 3.10 23.48
CA MET A 64 22.47 2.24 24.13
C MET A 64 21.88 0.90 24.56
N ALA A 65 20.69 0.89 25.16
CA ALA A 65 19.97 -0.32 25.47
C ALA A 65 19.68 -1.13 24.19
N GLY A 66 19.28 -0.44 23.13
CA GLY A 66 19.06 -1.02 21.81
C GLY A 66 20.29 -1.76 21.26
N LEU A 67 21.47 -1.16 21.40
CA LEU A 67 22.72 -1.79 21.00
C LEU A 67 22.99 -3.11 21.78
N VAL A 68 22.74 -3.11 23.10
CA VAL A 68 22.88 -4.30 23.95
C VAL A 68 21.90 -5.41 23.54
N PHE A 69 20.63 -5.06 23.31
CA PHE A 69 19.62 -6.02 22.86
C PHE A 69 19.91 -6.58 21.46
N LEU A 70 20.38 -5.74 20.54
CA LEU A 70 20.78 -6.17 19.19
C LEU A 70 21.96 -7.14 19.23
N GLY A 71 23.00 -6.78 19.96
CA GLY A 71 24.18 -7.62 20.12
C GLY A 71 23.88 -8.93 20.86
N GLY A 72 23.10 -8.87 21.93
CA GLY A 72 22.65 -10.04 22.69
C GLY A 72 21.76 -10.96 21.85
N GLY A 73 20.81 -10.41 21.12
CA GLY A 73 19.96 -11.15 20.19
C GLY A 73 20.75 -11.85 19.10
N ALA A 74 21.69 -11.15 18.47
CA ALA A 74 22.60 -11.75 17.48
C ALA A 74 23.46 -12.86 18.07
N ALA A 75 24.00 -12.69 19.28
CA ALA A 75 24.79 -13.73 19.99
C ALA A 75 23.93 -14.97 20.28
N VAL A 76 22.67 -14.79 20.73
CA VAL A 76 21.71 -15.88 20.94
C VAL A 76 21.42 -16.62 19.64
N LEU A 77 21.26 -15.91 18.54
CA LEU A 77 21.01 -16.52 17.22
C LEU A 77 22.20 -17.33 16.71
N MET A 78 23.43 -16.87 16.96
CA MET A 78 24.65 -17.54 16.49
C MET A 78 25.07 -18.71 17.38
N LYS A 79 24.87 -18.60 18.69
CA LYS A 79 25.39 -19.59 19.68
C LYS A 79 24.28 -20.40 20.35
N GLY A 80 23.04 -19.94 20.34
CA GLY A 80 21.87 -20.58 20.95
C GLY A 80 21.33 -21.73 20.11
N GLY A 81 20.64 -22.67 20.77
CA GLY A 81 19.95 -23.77 20.11
C GLY A 81 18.65 -23.31 19.39
N PRO A 82 18.01 -24.21 18.62
CA PRO A 82 16.80 -23.92 17.88
C PRO A 82 15.65 -23.33 18.73
N LEU A 83 15.60 -23.74 20.02
CA LEU A 83 14.61 -23.26 21.00
C LEU A 83 14.68 -21.73 21.23
N TYR A 84 15.89 -21.16 21.19
CA TYR A 84 16.13 -19.74 21.48
C TYR A 84 16.10 -18.84 20.23
N ARG A 85 15.87 -19.38 19.04
CA ARG A 85 15.85 -18.60 17.79
C ARG A 85 14.80 -17.50 17.80
N MET A 86 13.62 -17.78 18.35
CA MET A 86 12.53 -16.82 18.44
C MET A 86 12.88 -15.67 19.39
N LEU A 87 13.44 -15.99 20.56
CA LEU A 87 13.95 -15.01 21.52
C LEU A 87 15.07 -14.14 20.92
N GLY A 88 16.04 -14.78 20.23
CA GLY A 88 17.14 -14.07 19.59
C GLY A 88 16.65 -13.10 18.49
N ASN A 89 15.71 -13.54 17.66
CA ASN A 89 15.11 -12.67 16.64
C ASN A 89 14.32 -11.51 17.27
N ALA A 90 13.53 -11.76 18.30
CA ALA A 90 12.77 -10.73 19.00
C ALA A 90 13.70 -9.70 19.67
N ALA A 91 14.73 -10.16 20.39
CA ALA A 91 15.71 -9.28 21.02
C ALA A 91 16.49 -8.44 19.99
N ALA A 92 16.94 -9.05 18.87
CA ALA A 92 17.65 -8.34 17.82
C ALA A 92 16.73 -7.29 17.15
N LEU A 93 15.45 -7.60 16.93
CA LEU A 93 14.49 -6.70 16.33
C LEU A 93 14.16 -5.51 17.23
N VAL A 94 13.85 -5.77 18.51
CA VAL A 94 13.64 -4.72 19.53
C VAL A 94 14.88 -3.84 19.64
N GLY A 95 16.06 -4.47 19.77
CA GLY A 95 17.32 -3.75 19.88
C GLY A 95 17.60 -2.85 18.69
N ALA A 96 17.37 -3.35 17.47
CA ALA A 96 17.53 -2.55 16.26
C ALA A 96 16.54 -1.37 16.22
N GLY A 97 15.28 -1.59 16.57
CA GLY A 97 14.26 -0.54 16.64
C GLY A 97 14.63 0.56 17.65
N MET A 98 15.07 0.17 18.86
CA MET A 98 15.51 1.10 19.90
C MET A 98 16.75 1.89 19.45
N LEU A 99 17.73 1.21 18.82
CA LEU A 99 18.95 1.87 18.33
C LEU A 99 18.65 2.90 17.25
N VAL A 100 17.82 2.55 16.26
CA VAL A 100 17.45 3.42 15.14
C VAL A 100 16.56 4.57 15.60
N ALA A 101 15.51 4.28 16.37
CA ALA A 101 14.59 5.31 16.84
C ALA A 101 15.26 6.24 17.88
N GLY A 102 15.91 5.67 18.91
CA GLY A 102 16.60 6.43 19.94
C GLY A 102 17.77 7.25 19.38
N GLY A 103 18.60 6.61 18.53
CA GLY A 103 19.71 7.30 17.87
C GLY A 103 19.24 8.41 16.92
N GLY A 104 18.16 8.18 16.18
CA GLY A 104 17.56 9.19 15.32
C GLY A 104 17.02 10.40 16.10
N VAL A 105 16.24 10.15 17.15
CA VAL A 105 15.70 11.22 18.02
C VAL A 105 16.84 12.00 18.69
N GLU A 106 17.86 11.32 19.18
CA GLU A 106 19.03 11.95 19.82
C GLU A 106 19.77 12.85 18.83
N LEU A 107 19.94 12.39 17.58
CA LEU A 107 20.58 13.17 16.53
C LEU A 107 19.79 14.45 16.22
N VAL A 108 18.45 14.34 16.12
CA VAL A 108 17.57 15.50 15.91
C VAL A 108 17.63 16.48 17.09
N ASN A 109 17.66 15.98 18.33
CA ASN A 109 17.65 16.81 19.53
C ASN A 109 18.96 17.55 19.76
N ARG A 110 20.12 16.90 19.52
CA ARG A 110 21.44 17.46 19.81
C ARG A 110 22.16 18.08 18.62
N ALA A 111 21.83 17.65 17.42
CA ALA A 111 22.57 18.05 16.22
C ALA A 111 21.61 18.32 15.04
N ARG A 112 20.54 19.09 15.31
CA ARG A 112 19.48 19.36 14.33
C ARG A 112 20.00 19.89 12.99
N GLU A 113 21.07 20.69 13.02
CA GLU A 113 21.67 21.28 11.82
C GLU A 113 22.29 20.26 10.86
N VAL A 114 22.62 19.05 11.34
CA VAL A 114 23.23 17.97 10.55
C VAL A 114 22.45 16.67 10.68
N ALA A 115 21.27 16.69 11.32
CA ALA A 115 20.47 15.50 11.60
C ALA A 115 19.97 14.86 10.31
N ASP A 116 19.57 15.64 9.34
CA ASP A 116 19.14 15.22 8.00
C ASP A 116 20.23 14.41 7.29
N ILE A 117 21.42 14.99 7.14
CA ILE A 117 22.58 14.37 6.50
C ILE A 117 23.06 13.16 7.33
N GLY A 118 23.11 13.32 8.67
CA GLY A 118 23.51 12.25 9.59
C GLY A 118 22.62 11.00 9.46
N MET A 119 21.30 11.19 9.50
CA MET A 119 20.34 10.09 9.35
C MET A 119 20.35 9.48 7.96
N LEU A 120 20.50 10.30 6.93
CA LEU A 120 20.58 9.86 5.54
C LEU A 120 21.77 8.90 5.36
N PHE A 121 22.97 9.25 5.80
CA PHE A 121 24.14 8.39 5.66
C PHE A 121 24.16 7.24 6.65
N ALA A 122 23.77 7.45 7.91
CA ALA A 122 23.70 6.36 8.90
C ALA A 122 22.66 5.31 8.50
N GLY A 123 21.49 5.74 8.03
CA GLY A 123 20.46 4.84 7.53
C GLY A 123 20.90 4.04 6.31
N ALA A 124 21.54 4.67 5.33
CA ALA A 124 22.09 4.00 4.16
C ALA A 124 23.21 3.02 4.55
N GLY A 125 24.11 3.40 5.43
CA GLY A 125 25.19 2.55 5.94
C GLY A 125 24.64 1.32 6.69
N LEU A 126 23.64 1.54 7.55
CA LEU A 126 22.96 0.46 8.29
C LEU A 126 22.26 -0.51 7.33
N ALA A 127 21.53 0.00 6.34
CA ALA A 127 20.87 -0.82 5.33
C ALA A 127 21.87 -1.63 4.50
N ALA A 128 22.98 -1.03 4.08
CA ALA A 128 24.04 -1.72 3.32
C ALA A 128 24.73 -2.81 4.15
N ALA A 129 25.08 -2.52 5.41
CA ALA A 129 25.67 -3.49 6.34
C ALA A 129 24.70 -4.66 6.60
N ALA A 130 23.44 -4.35 6.89
CA ALA A 130 22.40 -5.36 7.08
C ALA A 130 22.17 -6.22 5.83
N PHE A 131 22.21 -5.63 4.64
CA PHE A 131 22.13 -6.39 3.39
C PHE A 131 23.31 -7.36 3.20
N ALA A 132 24.51 -6.93 3.54
CA ALA A 132 25.68 -7.82 3.48
C ALA A 132 25.53 -9.02 4.42
N VAL A 133 25.01 -8.80 5.65
CA VAL A 133 24.70 -9.89 6.61
C VAL A 133 23.56 -10.77 6.08
N PHE A 134 22.51 -10.18 5.55
CA PHE A 134 21.35 -10.88 4.95
C PHE A 134 21.78 -11.88 3.87
N ARG A 135 22.77 -11.50 3.05
CA ARG A 135 23.29 -12.35 1.97
C ARG A 135 24.20 -13.46 2.48
N LYS A 136 24.99 -13.20 3.52
CA LYS A 136 26.06 -14.13 4.00
C LYS A 136 25.59 -15.08 5.10
N ALA A 137 24.71 -14.63 6.00
CA ALA A 137 24.36 -15.35 7.22
C ALA A 137 22.89 -15.80 7.20
N THR A 138 22.62 -17.01 6.74
CA THR A 138 21.26 -17.56 6.64
C THR A 138 20.51 -17.57 7.97
N ILE A 139 21.21 -17.81 9.09
CA ILE A 139 20.63 -17.85 10.43
C ILE A 139 20.17 -16.48 10.92
N LEU A 140 20.79 -15.40 10.43
CA LEU A 140 20.46 -14.02 10.77
C LEU A 140 19.54 -13.34 9.73
N ARG A 141 19.07 -14.08 8.73
CA ARG A 141 18.38 -13.51 7.57
C ARG A 141 17.15 -12.69 7.96
N PHE A 142 16.35 -13.19 8.89
CA PHE A 142 15.16 -12.46 9.36
C PHE A 142 15.54 -11.13 10.05
N SER A 143 16.44 -11.20 11.05
CA SER A 143 16.88 -10.00 11.79
C SER A 143 17.61 -9.01 10.88
N ALA A 144 18.49 -9.50 10.01
CA ALA A 144 19.20 -8.66 9.04
C ALA A 144 18.26 -7.98 8.03
N GLY A 145 17.23 -8.70 7.56
CA GLY A 145 16.19 -8.12 6.71
C GLY A 145 15.39 -7.01 7.42
N SER A 146 15.06 -7.21 8.69
CA SER A 146 14.38 -6.22 9.50
C SER A 146 15.25 -4.97 9.74
N VAL A 147 16.54 -5.18 10.08
CA VAL A 147 17.51 -4.07 10.25
C VAL A 147 17.71 -3.30 8.94
N LEU A 148 17.72 -3.99 7.80
CA LEU A 148 17.78 -3.34 6.49
C LEU A 148 16.59 -2.38 6.30
N LEU A 149 15.36 -2.84 6.60
CA LEU A 149 14.17 -1.99 6.49
C LEU A 149 14.20 -0.81 7.46
N MET A 150 14.73 -1.01 8.68
CA MET A 150 14.93 0.09 9.64
C MET A 150 15.96 1.09 9.14
N GLY A 151 17.05 0.62 8.53
CA GLY A 151 18.05 1.48 7.89
C GLY A 151 17.45 2.28 6.73
N VAL A 152 16.64 1.65 5.89
CA VAL A 152 15.87 2.33 4.82
C VAL A 152 14.92 3.38 5.41
N ALA A 153 14.20 3.05 6.49
CA ALA A 153 13.29 3.99 7.15
C ALA A 153 14.05 5.19 7.75
N MET A 154 15.21 4.96 8.39
CA MET A 154 16.07 6.02 8.91
C MET A 154 16.61 6.91 7.78
N HIS A 155 17.05 6.32 6.68
CA HIS A 155 17.50 7.05 5.49
C HIS A 155 16.38 7.95 4.92
N LEU A 156 15.17 7.41 4.79
CA LEU A 156 14.00 8.16 4.32
C LEU A 156 13.57 9.24 5.32
N TRP A 157 13.76 9.01 6.61
CA TRP A 157 13.51 10.05 7.63
C TRP A 157 14.51 11.22 7.46
N GLY A 158 15.83 10.92 7.33
CA GLY A 158 16.82 11.95 7.02
C GLY A 158 16.49 12.71 5.74
N LEU A 159 16.04 12.00 4.71
CA LEU A 159 15.58 12.59 3.46
C LEU A 159 14.35 13.48 3.66
N GLY A 160 13.40 13.09 4.51
CA GLY A 160 12.24 13.89 4.88
C GLY A 160 12.63 15.20 5.57
N LEU A 161 13.60 15.15 6.51
CA LEU A 161 14.15 16.36 7.17
C LEU A 161 14.85 17.27 6.16
N PHE A 162 15.64 16.70 5.26
CA PHE A 162 16.32 17.46 4.18
C PHE A 162 15.33 18.16 3.24
N MET A 163 14.12 17.60 3.10
CA MET A 163 13.04 18.13 2.24
C MET A 163 12.21 19.23 2.92
N GLU A 164 12.46 19.57 4.20
CA GLU A 164 11.72 20.64 4.87
C GLU A 164 11.89 21.97 4.09
N GLY A 165 10.77 22.54 3.61
CA GLY A 165 10.75 23.77 2.82
C GLY A 165 11.10 23.64 1.34
N ILE A 166 11.25 22.43 0.82
CA ILE A 166 11.44 22.15 -0.61
C ILE A 166 10.12 21.69 -1.22
N ASP A 167 9.62 22.44 -2.20
CA ASP A 167 8.36 22.16 -2.90
C ASP A 167 8.58 21.92 -4.40
N GLY A 168 7.54 21.49 -5.10
CA GLY A 168 7.50 21.29 -6.55
C GLY A 168 8.34 20.12 -7.05
N LEU A 169 8.93 20.28 -8.23
CA LEU A 169 9.64 19.20 -8.94
C LEU A 169 10.79 18.55 -8.13
N PRO A 170 11.65 19.28 -7.41
CA PRO A 170 12.70 18.65 -6.60
C PRO A 170 12.12 17.70 -5.53
N ARG A 171 11.04 18.09 -4.86
CA ARG A 171 10.33 17.24 -3.89
C ARG A 171 9.77 15.99 -4.56
N ALA A 172 9.12 16.14 -5.71
CA ALA A 172 8.60 15.01 -6.47
C ALA A 172 9.69 13.99 -6.85
N LEU A 173 10.85 14.45 -7.31
CA LEU A 173 11.98 13.58 -7.66
C LEU A 173 12.51 12.80 -6.45
N VAL A 174 12.60 13.44 -5.29
CA VAL A 174 13.04 12.79 -4.05
C VAL A 174 12.02 11.76 -3.57
N LEU A 175 10.73 12.05 -3.67
CA LEU A 175 9.68 11.08 -3.37
C LEU A 175 9.71 9.90 -4.35
N GLY A 176 9.97 10.14 -5.63
CA GLY A 176 10.23 9.11 -6.62
C GLY A 176 11.41 8.21 -6.26
N TYR A 177 12.52 8.80 -5.80
CA TYR A 177 13.65 8.04 -5.26
C TYR A 177 13.23 7.18 -4.07
N GLY A 178 12.47 7.72 -3.12
CA GLY A 178 11.93 6.98 -1.96
C GLY A 178 11.07 5.79 -2.40
N ALA A 179 10.22 5.97 -3.42
CA ALA A 179 9.40 4.90 -3.97
C ALA A 179 10.26 3.76 -4.56
N VAL A 180 11.28 4.10 -5.36
CA VAL A 180 12.21 3.12 -5.94
C VAL A 180 12.99 2.39 -4.85
N LEU A 181 13.45 3.11 -3.82
CA LEU A 181 14.19 2.52 -2.70
C LEU A 181 13.34 1.51 -1.91
N ILE A 182 12.08 1.86 -1.58
CA ILE A 182 11.15 0.97 -0.87
C ILE A 182 10.82 -0.25 -1.75
N ALA A 183 10.49 -0.03 -3.02
CA ALA A 183 10.20 -1.12 -3.95
C ALA A 183 11.41 -2.06 -4.10
N GLY A 184 12.61 -1.50 -4.22
CA GLY A 184 13.87 -2.24 -4.29
C GLY A 184 14.15 -3.05 -3.02
N ALA A 185 13.96 -2.46 -1.83
CA ALA A 185 14.10 -3.17 -0.57
C ALA A 185 13.09 -4.33 -0.47
N GLY A 186 11.84 -4.10 -0.82
CA GLY A 186 10.81 -5.14 -0.89
C GLY A 186 11.19 -6.28 -1.83
N TYR A 187 11.69 -5.95 -3.02
CA TYR A 187 12.16 -6.93 -3.99
C TYR A 187 13.39 -7.71 -3.49
N LEU A 188 14.38 -7.05 -2.90
CA LEU A 188 15.59 -7.69 -2.37
C LEU A 188 15.29 -8.68 -1.26
N LEU A 189 14.34 -8.34 -0.38
CA LEU A 189 13.90 -9.20 0.72
C LEU A 189 12.82 -10.21 0.30
N ASP A 190 12.26 -10.11 -0.89
CA ASP A 190 11.09 -10.86 -1.38
C ASP A 190 9.84 -10.67 -0.49
N VAL A 191 9.61 -9.43 -0.03
CA VAL A 191 8.48 -9.05 0.82
C VAL A 191 7.55 -8.12 0.05
N ARG A 192 6.50 -8.68 -0.56
CA ARG A 192 5.52 -7.94 -1.38
C ARG A 192 4.84 -6.79 -0.65
N PHE A 193 4.60 -6.93 0.65
CA PHE A 193 4.02 -5.85 1.45
C PHE A 193 4.92 -4.61 1.49
N VAL A 194 6.24 -4.80 1.63
CA VAL A 194 7.20 -3.68 1.57
C VAL A 194 7.16 -3.02 0.19
N THR A 195 7.13 -3.82 -0.88
CA THR A 195 6.98 -3.27 -2.23
C THR A 195 5.68 -2.47 -2.38
N ALA A 196 4.56 -2.95 -1.82
CA ALA A 196 3.28 -2.22 -1.85
C ALA A 196 3.36 -0.84 -1.20
N LEU A 197 4.17 -0.67 -0.13
CA LEU A 197 4.35 0.62 0.53
C LEU A 197 5.01 1.68 -0.36
N ALA A 198 5.69 1.29 -1.42
CA ALA A 198 6.27 2.22 -2.39
C ALA A 198 5.22 3.09 -3.10
N ILE A 199 3.95 2.67 -3.11
CA ILE A 199 2.85 3.46 -3.66
C ILE A 199 2.67 4.79 -2.92
N VAL A 200 2.99 4.84 -1.62
CA VAL A 200 2.80 6.04 -0.80
C VAL A 200 3.68 7.20 -1.30
N PRO A 201 5.02 7.10 -1.30
CA PRO A 201 5.84 8.18 -1.84
C PRO A 201 5.64 8.36 -3.35
N PHE A 202 5.27 7.32 -4.10
CA PHE A 202 4.98 7.44 -5.53
C PHE A 202 3.73 8.31 -5.78
N ALA A 203 2.65 8.14 -5.04
CA ALA A 203 1.46 9.00 -5.14
C ALA A 203 1.75 10.42 -4.63
N GLN A 204 2.55 10.53 -3.56
CA GLN A 204 2.97 11.80 -2.98
C GLN A 204 3.88 12.66 -3.90
N MET A 205 4.40 12.11 -5.00
CA MET A 205 5.05 12.93 -6.04
C MET A 205 4.12 14.02 -6.59
N LEU A 206 2.81 13.77 -6.55
CA LEU A 206 1.74 14.69 -6.95
C LEU A 206 0.88 15.14 -5.75
N ASP A 207 1.46 15.17 -4.56
CA ASP A 207 0.81 15.50 -3.29
C ASP A 207 -0.47 14.67 -2.99
N THR A 208 -0.65 13.55 -3.68
CA THR A 208 -1.78 12.65 -3.44
C THR A 208 -1.51 11.75 -2.23
N GLY A 209 -2.45 11.71 -1.28
CA GLY A 209 -2.28 10.94 -0.08
C GLY A 209 -3.46 10.94 0.86
N THR A 210 -3.19 10.68 2.14
CA THR A 210 -4.18 10.72 3.21
C THR A 210 -3.74 11.71 4.28
N ALA A 211 -4.69 12.44 4.83
CA ALA A 211 -4.47 13.33 5.97
C ALA A 211 -5.42 12.97 7.12
N TYR A 212 -4.99 13.28 8.34
CA TYR A 212 -5.80 13.14 9.54
C TYR A 212 -6.21 14.52 10.04
N PHE A 213 -7.51 14.75 10.12
CA PHE A 213 -8.04 16.02 10.54
C PHE A 213 -9.35 15.79 11.34
N HIS A 214 -9.51 16.44 12.46
CA HIS A 214 -10.70 16.36 13.32
C HIS A 214 -11.20 14.91 13.58
N ALA A 215 -10.30 14.03 13.99
CA ALA A 215 -10.56 12.62 14.29
C ALA A 215 -11.02 11.76 13.08
N ALA A 216 -10.82 12.25 11.86
CA ALA A 216 -11.10 11.50 10.64
C ALA A 216 -9.87 11.42 9.71
N TYR A 217 -9.72 10.29 9.03
CA TYR A 217 -8.80 10.15 7.91
C TYR A 217 -9.56 10.44 6.63
N PHE A 218 -8.97 11.26 5.76
CA PHE A 218 -9.51 11.49 4.43
C PHE A 218 -8.40 11.35 3.38
N PHE A 219 -8.79 10.92 2.20
CA PHE A 219 -7.93 10.87 1.03
C PHE A 219 -8.06 12.18 0.26
N TYR A 220 -6.94 12.73 -0.19
CA TYR A 220 -6.89 13.93 -1.02
C TYR A 220 -5.99 13.71 -2.22
N SER A 221 -6.31 14.36 -3.32
CA SER A 221 -5.54 14.36 -4.56
C SER A 221 -5.70 15.74 -5.21
N PRO A 222 -4.73 16.64 -5.01
CA PRO A 222 -4.80 18.01 -5.59
C PRO A 222 -4.73 18.00 -7.11
N GLU A 223 -4.13 16.98 -7.69
CA GLU A 223 -3.94 16.77 -9.13
C GLU A 223 -4.57 15.43 -9.56
N PRO A 224 -5.90 15.27 -9.52
CA PRO A 224 -6.54 13.98 -9.79
C PRO A 224 -6.20 13.43 -11.17
N THR A 225 -6.19 14.27 -12.22
CA THR A 225 -5.88 13.85 -13.60
C THR A 225 -4.47 13.30 -13.71
N LEU A 226 -3.49 14.04 -13.20
CA LEU A 226 -2.10 13.62 -13.25
C LEU A 226 -1.87 12.34 -12.42
N THR A 227 -2.53 12.25 -11.26
CA THR A 227 -2.47 11.04 -10.41
C THR A 227 -3.08 9.83 -11.12
N ILE A 228 -4.23 9.98 -11.80
CA ILE A 228 -4.85 8.91 -12.58
C ILE A 228 -3.90 8.46 -13.70
N LEU A 229 -3.29 9.38 -14.43
CA LEU A 229 -2.33 9.07 -15.50
C LEU A 229 -1.08 8.38 -14.95
N GLN A 230 -0.55 8.85 -13.82
CA GLN A 230 0.59 8.25 -13.11
C GLN A 230 0.28 6.81 -12.68
N MET A 231 -0.89 6.57 -12.09
CA MET A 231 -1.32 5.24 -11.68
C MET A 231 -1.59 4.34 -12.88
N ALA A 232 -2.20 4.86 -13.94
CA ALA A 232 -2.41 4.11 -15.19
C ALA A 232 -1.08 3.67 -15.83
N ALA A 233 -0.07 4.55 -15.84
CA ALA A 233 1.28 4.23 -16.31
C ALA A 233 1.90 3.11 -15.46
N LEU A 234 1.80 3.19 -14.12
CA LEU A 234 2.32 2.16 -13.22
C LEU A 234 1.59 0.81 -13.42
N ILE A 235 0.25 0.82 -13.61
CA ILE A 235 -0.52 -0.38 -13.97
C ILE A 235 -0.02 -0.97 -15.29
N GLY A 236 0.15 -0.14 -16.31
CA GLY A 236 0.65 -0.58 -17.62
C GLY A 236 2.02 -1.24 -17.54
N VAL A 237 2.97 -0.59 -16.86
CA VAL A 237 4.31 -1.14 -16.59
C VAL A 237 4.21 -2.44 -15.76
N GLY A 238 3.36 -2.47 -14.75
CA GLY A 238 3.13 -3.65 -13.92
C GLY A 238 2.60 -4.84 -14.72
N VAL A 239 1.59 -4.63 -15.55
CA VAL A 239 1.01 -5.67 -16.42
C VAL A 239 2.04 -6.16 -17.45
N TRP A 240 2.80 -5.25 -18.05
CA TRP A 240 3.90 -5.61 -18.95
C TRP A 240 4.95 -6.46 -18.23
N ALA A 241 5.40 -6.06 -17.04
CA ALA A 241 6.39 -6.79 -16.27
C ALA A 241 5.88 -8.21 -15.88
N MET A 242 4.60 -8.32 -15.48
CA MET A 242 3.96 -9.62 -15.18
C MET A 242 3.91 -10.55 -16.38
N SER A 243 3.86 -10.02 -17.60
CA SER A 243 3.73 -10.81 -18.83
C SER A 243 5.06 -11.16 -19.49
N ARG A 244 6.14 -10.44 -19.15
CA ARG A 244 7.42 -10.51 -19.90
C ARG A 244 8.62 -10.85 -19.04
N LEU A 245 8.56 -10.65 -17.72
CA LEU A 245 9.66 -10.84 -16.80
C LEU A 245 9.46 -12.09 -15.94
N ASP A 246 10.46 -12.42 -15.11
CA ASP A 246 10.39 -13.59 -14.25
C ASP A 246 9.27 -13.50 -13.19
N ASP A 247 8.87 -14.66 -12.64
CA ASP A 247 7.77 -14.77 -11.67
C ASP A 247 7.97 -13.89 -10.43
N ARG A 248 9.21 -13.68 -10.00
CA ARG A 248 9.48 -12.85 -8.82
C ARG A 248 9.21 -11.39 -9.11
N ILE A 249 9.75 -10.87 -10.21
CA ILE A 249 9.45 -9.49 -10.66
C ILE A 249 7.95 -9.34 -10.91
N GLY A 250 7.34 -10.32 -11.58
CA GLY A 250 5.90 -10.33 -11.85
C GLY A 250 5.05 -10.22 -10.59
N ARG A 251 5.41 -10.93 -9.50
CA ARG A 251 4.68 -10.82 -8.21
C ARG A 251 4.81 -9.45 -7.56
N HIS A 252 5.98 -8.82 -7.62
CA HIS A 252 6.21 -7.48 -7.09
C HIS A 252 5.55 -6.41 -7.95
N ALA A 253 5.63 -6.52 -9.26
CA ALA A 253 4.93 -5.64 -10.20
C ALA A 253 3.40 -5.74 -10.04
N GLY A 254 2.89 -6.94 -9.82
CA GLY A 254 1.45 -7.18 -9.61
C GLY A 254 0.90 -6.50 -8.37
N ILE A 255 1.62 -6.50 -7.25
CA ILE A 255 1.15 -5.80 -6.06
C ILE A 255 1.17 -4.28 -6.25
N LEU A 256 2.17 -3.72 -6.94
CA LEU A 256 2.21 -2.30 -7.28
C LEU A 256 1.05 -1.92 -8.20
N ALA A 257 0.74 -2.74 -9.22
CA ALA A 257 -0.40 -2.51 -10.10
C ALA A 257 -1.74 -2.53 -9.34
N ILE A 258 -1.89 -3.41 -8.35
CA ILE A 258 -3.08 -3.44 -7.48
C ILE A 258 -3.17 -2.15 -6.65
N MET A 259 -2.07 -1.73 -6.02
CA MET A 259 -2.04 -0.50 -5.23
C MET A 259 -2.30 0.74 -6.10
N ALA A 260 -1.72 0.78 -7.29
CA ALA A 260 -1.98 1.84 -8.26
C ALA A 260 -3.46 1.88 -8.70
N ALA A 261 -4.09 0.73 -8.89
CA ALA A 261 -5.53 0.67 -9.19
C ALA A 261 -6.38 1.22 -8.04
N VAL A 262 -6.01 0.95 -6.79
CA VAL A 262 -6.71 1.52 -5.62
C VAL A 262 -6.55 3.04 -5.58
N VAL A 263 -5.32 3.56 -5.66
CA VAL A 263 -5.05 5.01 -5.62
C VAL A 263 -5.70 5.72 -6.81
N GLY A 264 -5.62 5.14 -8.01
CA GLY A 264 -6.26 5.70 -9.21
C GLY A 264 -7.79 5.80 -9.08
N ASN A 265 -8.45 4.79 -8.50
CA ASN A 265 -9.89 4.86 -8.21
C ASN A 265 -10.23 5.93 -7.15
N LEU A 266 -9.39 6.10 -6.13
CA LEU A 266 -9.57 7.16 -5.14
C LEU A 266 -9.34 8.55 -5.75
N ALA A 267 -8.40 8.70 -6.68
CA ALA A 267 -8.19 9.94 -7.43
C ALA A 267 -9.39 10.24 -8.34
N PHE A 268 -10.00 9.23 -8.99
CA PHE A 268 -11.26 9.39 -9.70
C PHE A 268 -12.40 9.85 -8.79
N LEU A 269 -12.47 9.32 -7.57
CA LEU A 269 -13.45 9.76 -6.58
C LEU A 269 -13.28 11.26 -6.28
N VAL A 270 -12.05 11.72 -6.00
CA VAL A 270 -11.75 13.13 -5.74
C VAL A 270 -12.11 14.00 -6.94
N GLY A 271 -11.67 13.62 -8.16
CA GLY A 271 -11.99 14.34 -9.39
C GLY A 271 -13.49 14.40 -9.69
N SER A 272 -14.25 13.34 -9.35
CA SER A 272 -15.71 13.31 -9.54
C SER A 272 -16.48 14.19 -8.56
N LEU A 273 -15.84 14.68 -7.48
CA LEU A 273 -16.43 15.59 -6.50
C LEU A 273 -16.08 17.05 -6.77
N TRP A 274 -14.86 17.32 -7.21
CA TRP A 274 -14.35 18.71 -7.28
C TRP A 274 -13.76 19.11 -8.63
N GLY A 275 -13.70 18.21 -9.60
CA GLY A 275 -13.00 18.49 -10.86
C GLY A 275 -11.48 18.55 -10.69
N ASP A 276 -10.79 19.20 -11.64
CA ASP A 276 -9.33 19.35 -11.62
C ASP A 276 -8.88 20.57 -12.42
N SER A 277 -7.89 21.28 -11.90
CA SER A 277 -7.11 22.33 -12.59
C SER A 277 -5.72 21.77 -12.90
N VAL A 278 -5.61 21.06 -14.03
CA VAL A 278 -4.47 20.18 -14.36
C VAL A 278 -3.12 20.87 -14.30
N GLY A 279 -2.26 20.41 -13.41
CA GLY A 279 -0.88 20.90 -13.23
C GLY A 279 -0.75 22.17 -12.38
N ALA A 280 -1.85 22.69 -11.86
CA ALA A 280 -1.88 23.94 -11.12
C ALA A 280 -1.03 23.88 -9.84
N GLU A 281 -1.22 22.86 -9.02
CA GLU A 281 -0.46 22.64 -7.78
C GLU A 281 1.01 22.32 -8.06
N LEU A 282 1.29 21.48 -9.06
CA LEU A 282 2.64 21.03 -9.39
C LEU A 282 3.51 22.17 -9.93
N ILE A 283 2.94 23.04 -10.78
CA ILE A 283 3.69 24.09 -11.52
C ILE A 283 3.76 25.40 -10.75
N ALA A 284 2.64 25.86 -10.21
CA ALA A 284 2.53 27.19 -9.62
C ALA A 284 2.32 27.20 -8.10
N GLY A 285 1.99 26.03 -7.51
CA GLY A 285 1.61 25.96 -6.10
C GLY A 285 0.35 26.74 -5.80
N ARG A 286 -0.40 26.34 -4.80
CA ARG A 286 -1.66 27.01 -4.43
C ARG A 286 -1.40 28.34 -3.74
N PRO A 287 -2.18 29.40 -4.06
CA PRO A 287 -2.13 30.66 -3.31
C PRO A 287 -2.30 30.43 -1.81
N ARG A 288 -1.46 31.07 -0.99
CA ARG A 288 -1.51 30.95 0.47
C ARG A 288 -2.34 32.09 1.04
N TRP A 289 -3.05 31.78 2.11
CA TRP A 289 -3.72 32.83 2.90
C TRP A 289 -2.66 33.75 3.52
N GLU A 290 -2.75 35.03 3.23
CA GLU A 290 -1.87 36.04 3.81
C GLU A 290 -2.58 36.78 4.96
N ASN A 291 -1.81 37.25 5.95
CA ASN A 291 -2.34 38.02 7.07
C ASN A 291 -2.95 39.33 6.57
N GLY A 292 -4.23 39.53 6.84
CA GLY A 292 -4.98 40.70 6.41
C GLY A 292 -5.85 40.50 5.14
N MET A 293 -5.72 39.38 4.47
CA MET A 293 -6.57 39.02 3.34
C MET A 293 -7.96 38.59 3.86
N ASP A 294 -9.04 39.08 3.24
CA ASP A 294 -10.37 38.60 3.54
C ASP A 294 -10.70 37.32 2.74
N TRP A 295 -11.83 36.69 3.10
CA TRP A 295 -12.27 35.46 2.46
C TRP A 295 -12.57 35.63 0.98
N THR A 296 -13.10 36.79 0.60
CA THR A 296 -13.46 37.12 -0.79
C THR A 296 -12.22 37.32 -1.65
N GLU A 297 -11.23 38.02 -1.13
CA GLU A 297 -9.94 38.22 -1.81
C GLU A 297 -9.20 36.90 -2.01
N TYR A 298 -9.21 36.04 -1.01
CA TYR A 298 -8.58 34.72 -1.12
C TYR A 298 -9.26 33.86 -2.19
N HIS A 299 -10.61 33.82 -2.22
CA HIS A 299 -11.35 33.10 -3.25
C HIS A 299 -11.11 33.66 -4.65
N ALA A 300 -11.11 34.97 -4.82
CA ALA A 300 -10.79 35.61 -6.09
C ALA A 300 -9.37 35.25 -6.57
N ALA A 301 -8.40 35.18 -5.65
CA ALA A 301 -7.04 34.76 -5.96
C ALA A 301 -6.96 33.29 -6.41
N ILE A 302 -7.72 32.41 -5.76
CA ILE A 302 -7.83 30.98 -6.16
C ILE A 302 -8.47 30.87 -7.54
N GLU A 303 -9.61 31.52 -7.79
CA GLU A 303 -10.27 31.47 -9.09
C GLU A 303 -9.39 32.02 -10.23
N ALA A 304 -8.69 33.12 -9.98
CA ALA A 304 -7.76 33.70 -10.95
C ALA A 304 -6.55 32.80 -11.21
N TRP A 305 -6.12 32.05 -10.21
CA TRP A 305 -5.03 31.08 -10.32
C TRP A 305 -5.49 29.85 -11.10
N GLU A 306 -6.64 29.27 -10.74
CA GLU A 306 -7.23 28.11 -11.43
C GLU A 306 -7.51 28.40 -12.91
N ALA A 307 -8.00 29.60 -13.24
CA ALA A 307 -8.33 30.00 -14.62
C ALA A 307 -7.12 29.98 -15.58
N GLN A 308 -5.90 29.91 -15.08
CA GLN A 308 -4.69 29.82 -15.89
C GLN A 308 -4.38 28.41 -16.40
N PHE A 309 -5.07 27.41 -15.87
CA PHE A 309 -4.81 26.01 -16.14
C PHE A 309 -5.98 25.33 -16.86
N LEU A 310 -5.73 24.15 -17.43
CA LEU A 310 -6.77 23.36 -18.06
C LEU A 310 -7.76 22.84 -17.02
N GLN A 311 -9.00 23.28 -17.12
CA GLN A 311 -10.10 22.85 -16.24
C GLN A 311 -10.74 21.57 -16.76
N ILE A 312 -10.86 20.56 -15.93
CA ILE A 312 -11.63 19.34 -16.19
C ILE A 312 -12.75 19.27 -15.14
N SER A 313 -14.01 19.31 -15.62
CA SER A 313 -15.15 19.29 -14.70
C SER A 313 -15.32 17.92 -14.04
N GLU A 314 -15.95 17.92 -12.85
CA GLU A 314 -16.33 16.73 -12.09
C GLU A 314 -17.18 15.74 -12.92
N HIS A 315 -18.01 16.24 -13.83
CA HIS A 315 -18.83 15.40 -14.70
C HIS A 315 -18.01 14.51 -15.66
N VAL A 316 -16.87 15.02 -16.14
CA VAL A 316 -15.96 14.23 -16.98
C VAL A 316 -15.40 13.05 -16.19
N PHE A 317 -14.93 13.29 -14.96
CA PHE A 317 -14.45 12.21 -14.08
C PHE A 317 -15.56 11.21 -13.78
N THR A 318 -16.76 11.68 -13.43
CA THR A 318 -17.95 10.86 -13.16
C THR A 318 -18.24 9.91 -14.31
N VAL A 319 -18.34 10.41 -15.54
CA VAL A 319 -18.68 9.58 -16.70
C VAL A 319 -17.55 8.62 -17.06
N VAL A 320 -16.31 9.12 -17.12
CA VAL A 320 -15.15 8.30 -17.49
C VAL A 320 -14.96 7.19 -16.46
N TRP A 321 -15.06 7.48 -15.17
CA TRP A 321 -14.91 6.49 -14.10
C TRP A 321 -16.01 5.42 -14.17
N ALA A 322 -17.29 5.82 -14.35
CA ALA A 322 -18.39 4.88 -14.53
C ALA A 322 -18.16 3.90 -15.69
N VAL A 323 -17.71 4.42 -16.84
CA VAL A 323 -17.40 3.61 -18.02
C VAL A 323 -16.25 2.64 -17.73
N LEU A 324 -15.17 3.10 -17.13
CA LEU A 324 -14.02 2.25 -16.78
C LEU A 324 -14.40 1.15 -15.78
N LEU A 325 -15.23 1.46 -14.79
CA LEU A 325 -15.73 0.48 -13.82
C LEU A 325 -16.64 -0.56 -14.49
N ALA A 326 -17.55 -0.11 -15.37
CA ALA A 326 -18.42 -1.01 -16.13
C ALA A 326 -17.61 -1.95 -17.04
N VAL A 327 -16.62 -1.42 -17.78
CA VAL A 327 -15.70 -2.20 -18.62
C VAL A 327 -14.88 -3.16 -17.77
N GLY A 328 -14.37 -2.70 -16.62
CA GLY A 328 -13.60 -3.52 -15.67
C GLY A 328 -14.42 -4.68 -15.10
N ALA A 329 -15.66 -4.43 -14.72
CA ALA A 329 -16.59 -5.44 -14.22
C ALA A 329 -16.93 -6.46 -15.33
N PHE A 330 -17.28 -5.98 -16.51
CA PHE A 330 -17.63 -6.84 -17.65
C PHE A 330 -16.43 -7.71 -18.07
N TRP A 331 -15.28 -7.10 -18.31
CA TRP A 331 -14.07 -7.85 -18.70
C TRP A 331 -13.56 -8.77 -17.60
N GLY A 332 -13.58 -8.28 -16.33
CA GLY A 332 -13.21 -9.10 -15.18
C GLY A 332 -14.08 -10.36 -15.05
N GLY A 333 -15.39 -10.21 -15.29
CA GLY A 333 -16.35 -11.31 -15.33
C GLY A 333 -16.08 -12.27 -16.50
N MET A 334 -15.97 -11.74 -17.72
CA MET A 334 -15.74 -12.54 -18.93
C MET A 334 -14.40 -13.29 -18.91
N ALA A 335 -13.35 -12.66 -18.44
CA ALA A 335 -11.99 -13.23 -18.35
C ALA A 335 -11.75 -14.05 -17.08
N ASN A 336 -12.78 -14.28 -16.25
CA ASN A 336 -12.69 -14.96 -14.95
C ASN A 336 -11.62 -14.35 -14.00
N LYS A 337 -11.41 -13.03 -14.11
CA LYS A 337 -10.46 -12.28 -13.27
C LYS A 337 -11.19 -11.73 -12.04
N ARG A 338 -11.51 -12.60 -11.07
CA ARG A 338 -12.30 -12.28 -9.87
C ARG A 338 -11.80 -11.04 -9.12
N GLY A 339 -10.49 -10.84 -9.02
CA GLY A 339 -9.91 -9.66 -8.34
C GLY A 339 -10.30 -8.34 -9.02
N LEU A 340 -10.22 -8.29 -10.36
CA LEU A 340 -10.64 -7.12 -11.14
C LEU A 340 -12.15 -6.90 -11.05
N PHE A 341 -12.94 -7.97 -11.18
CA PHE A 341 -14.40 -7.90 -11.04
C PHE A 341 -14.80 -7.33 -9.68
N ASN A 342 -14.26 -7.91 -8.58
CA ASN A 342 -14.58 -7.44 -7.22
C ASN A 342 -14.14 -5.98 -6.99
N ALA A 343 -12.98 -5.59 -7.47
CA ALA A 343 -12.51 -4.21 -7.37
C ALA A 343 -13.45 -3.25 -8.13
N ALA A 344 -13.78 -3.58 -9.38
CA ALA A 344 -14.71 -2.77 -10.19
C ALA A 344 -16.10 -2.68 -9.55
N MET A 345 -16.61 -3.76 -8.95
CA MET A 345 -17.89 -3.75 -8.23
C MET A 345 -17.85 -2.93 -6.94
N THR A 346 -16.76 -3.03 -6.17
CA THR A 346 -16.59 -2.25 -4.94
C THR A 346 -16.54 -0.76 -5.24
N PHE A 347 -15.67 -0.35 -6.17
CA PHE A 347 -15.57 1.05 -6.56
C PHE A 347 -16.79 1.54 -7.33
N GLY A 348 -17.47 0.66 -8.07
CA GLY A 348 -18.78 0.95 -8.71
C GLY A 348 -19.86 1.26 -7.69
N GLY A 349 -19.90 0.53 -6.58
CA GLY A 349 -20.78 0.82 -5.45
C GLY A 349 -20.46 2.15 -4.78
N ILE A 350 -19.16 2.44 -4.55
CA ILE A 350 -18.71 3.73 -4.02
C ILE A 350 -19.11 4.87 -4.96
N HIS A 351 -18.82 4.73 -6.25
CA HIS A 351 -19.19 5.72 -7.26
C HIS A 351 -20.70 6.00 -7.29
N ALA A 352 -21.52 4.96 -7.38
CA ALA A 352 -22.97 5.11 -7.39
C ALA A 352 -23.49 5.79 -6.11
N TYR A 353 -22.98 5.39 -4.94
CA TYR A 353 -23.33 6.01 -3.66
C TYR A 353 -22.94 7.49 -3.62
N THR A 354 -21.71 7.82 -4.03
CA THR A 354 -21.21 9.20 -4.03
C THR A 354 -22.02 10.09 -4.96
N GLN A 355 -22.29 9.62 -6.19
CA GLN A 355 -23.10 10.40 -7.15
C GLN A 355 -24.53 10.59 -6.67
N LEU A 356 -25.13 9.57 -6.07
CA LEU A 356 -26.46 9.68 -5.48
C LEU A 356 -26.47 10.73 -4.35
N PHE A 357 -25.44 10.73 -3.50
CA PHE A 357 -25.32 11.65 -2.37
C PHE A 357 -25.14 13.11 -2.84
N GLU A 358 -24.21 13.35 -3.77
CA GLU A 358 -23.87 14.69 -4.25
C GLU A 358 -24.98 15.30 -5.11
N THR A 359 -25.61 14.51 -5.97
CA THR A 359 -26.58 15.01 -6.93
C THR A 359 -28.00 15.09 -6.36
N LEU A 360 -28.33 14.26 -5.37
CA LEU A 360 -29.69 14.01 -4.91
C LEU A 360 -29.83 14.06 -3.38
N SER A 361 -28.90 14.73 -2.68
CA SER A 361 -28.87 14.78 -1.20
C SER A 361 -30.17 15.33 -0.59
N ASP A 362 -30.78 16.31 -1.24
CA ASP A 362 -31.98 17.01 -0.75
C ASP A 362 -33.31 16.39 -1.23
N GLU A 363 -33.22 15.26 -1.97
CA GLU A 363 -34.39 14.60 -2.55
C GLU A 363 -34.66 13.23 -1.91
N PRO A 364 -35.51 13.16 -0.84
CA PRO A 364 -35.77 11.88 -0.15
C PRO A 364 -36.35 10.79 -1.08
N LEU A 365 -37.08 11.17 -2.14
CA LEU A 365 -37.57 10.24 -3.14
C LEU A 365 -36.46 9.60 -3.94
N ALA A 366 -35.39 10.34 -4.25
CA ALA A 366 -34.24 9.81 -4.95
C ALA A 366 -33.48 8.74 -4.12
N TRP A 367 -33.36 8.94 -2.80
CA TRP A 367 -32.83 7.94 -1.88
C TRP A 367 -33.66 6.65 -1.89
N ALA A 368 -34.98 6.79 -1.86
CA ALA A 368 -35.87 5.63 -1.92
C ALA A 368 -35.75 4.90 -3.26
N VAL A 369 -35.72 5.62 -4.37
CA VAL A 369 -35.58 5.05 -5.74
C VAL A 369 -34.20 4.42 -5.89
N GLY A 370 -33.12 5.07 -5.45
CA GLY A 370 -31.74 4.53 -5.48
C GLY A 370 -31.59 3.26 -4.66
N GLY A 371 -32.15 3.24 -3.45
CA GLY A 371 -32.18 2.05 -2.59
C GLY A 371 -32.98 0.90 -3.24
N LEU A 372 -34.15 1.19 -3.81
CA LEU A 372 -34.95 0.19 -4.53
C LEU A 372 -34.24 -0.31 -5.80
N ALA A 373 -33.53 0.55 -6.53
CA ALA A 373 -32.75 0.17 -7.71
C ALA A 373 -31.55 -0.75 -7.39
N ALA A 374 -31.01 -0.70 -6.18
CA ALA A 374 -29.96 -1.61 -5.74
C ALA A 374 -30.42 -3.08 -5.72
N ILE A 375 -31.71 -3.35 -5.49
CA ILE A 375 -32.27 -4.70 -5.46
C ILE A 375 -32.20 -5.39 -6.83
N PRO A 376 -32.77 -4.85 -7.92
CA PRO A 376 -32.65 -5.46 -9.24
C PRO A 376 -31.18 -5.46 -9.74
N LEU A 377 -30.37 -4.49 -9.34
CA LEU A 377 -28.95 -4.47 -9.65
C LEU A 377 -28.24 -5.69 -9.02
N ALA A 378 -28.42 -5.92 -7.71
CA ALA A 378 -27.87 -7.08 -7.02
C ALA A 378 -28.36 -8.41 -7.61
N TRP A 379 -29.64 -8.50 -7.97
CA TRP A 379 -30.20 -9.66 -8.64
C TRP A 379 -29.60 -9.84 -10.04
N GLY A 380 -29.47 -8.79 -10.81
CA GLY A 380 -28.82 -8.79 -12.14
C GLY A 380 -27.38 -9.27 -12.07
N MET A 381 -26.62 -8.79 -11.08
CA MET A 381 -25.25 -9.23 -10.81
C MET A 381 -25.18 -10.71 -10.46
N TRP A 382 -26.06 -11.21 -9.59
CA TRP A 382 -26.15 -12.62 -9.26
C TRP A 382 -26.46 -13.46 -10.51
N ARG A 383 -27.40 -13.03 -11.35
CA ARG A 383 -27.77 -13.71 -12.57
C ARG A 383 -26.65 -13.69 -13.62
N LEU A 384 -25.94 -12.57 -13.74
CA LEU A 384 -24.76 -12.45 -14.59
C LEU A 384 -23.64 -13.39 -14.13
N ASN A 385 -23.39 -13.45 -12.83
CA ASN A 385 -22.39 -14.35 -12.26
C ASN A 385 -22.75 -15.83 -12.51
N ALA A 386 -24.02 -16.20 -12.35
CA ALA A 386 -24.52 -17.55 -12.65
C ALA A 386 -24.39 -17.90 -14.15
N TRP A 387 -24.70 -16.97 -15.04
CA TRP A 387 -24.56 -17.12 -16.49
C TRP A 387 -23.08 -17.23 -16.91
N LEU A 388 -22.17 -16.46 -16.31
CA LEU A 388 -20.74 -16.56 -16.55
C LEU A 388 -20.18 -17.90 -16.05
N ALA A 389 -20.63 -18.38 -14.91
CA ALA A 389 -20.25 -19.71 -14.37
C ALA A 389 -20.66 -20.82 -15.33
N ALA A 390 -21.90 -20.80 -15.83
CA ALA A 390 -22.40 -21.78 -16.78
C ALA A 390 -21.64 -21.82 -18.13
N ARG A 391 -21.09 -20.67 -18.56
CA ARG A 391 -20.22 -20.60 -19.76
C ARG A 391 -18.79 -21.05 -19.50
N GLY A 392 -18.27 -20.88 -18.28
CA GLY A 392 -16.95 -21.37 -17.89
C GLY A 392 -16.85 -22.88 -17.90
N ASP A 393 -17.92 -23.57 -17.52
CA ASP A 393 -17.98 -25.05 -17.52
C ASP A 393 -18.10 -25.68 -18.92
N GLY A 394 -18.51 -24.88 -19.93
CA GLY A 394 -18.63 -25.35 -21.33
C GLY A 394 -17.32 -25.35 -22.14
N ASN A 395 -16.22 -24.77 -21.63
CA ASN A 395 -14.94 -24.69 -22.32
C ASN A 395 -13.83 -25.56 -21.70
N GLY A 396 -14.17 -26.52 -20.84
CA GLY A 396 -13.24 -27.57 -20.43
C GLY A 396 -12.93 -28.48 -21.62
N PRO A 397 -11.64 -28.82 -21.94
CA PRO A 397 -11.33 -29.78 -22.98
C PRO A 397 -11.96 -31.13 -22.58
N GLY A 398 -12.87 -31.63 -23.41
CA GLY A 398 -13.47 -32.94 -23.27
C GLY A 398 -12.39 -34.01 -23.19
N HIS A 399 -12.09 -34.52 -22.02
CA HIS A 399 -11.47 -35.80 -21.86
C HIS A 399 -12.52 -36.85 -22.23
N ALA A 400 -12.57 -37.19 -23.52
CA ALA A 400 -13.11 -38.45 -23.96
C ALA A 400 -12.26 -39.55 -23.31
N VAL A 401 -12.74 -40.11 -22.21
CA VAL A 401 -12.24 -41.36 -21.69
C VAL A 401 -12.72 -42.42 -22.70
N SER A 402 -11.83 -42.81 -23.61
CA SER A 402 -11.96 -44.01 -24.43
C SER A 402 -12.01 -45.20 -23.48
N GLN A 403 -13.20 -45.79 -23.34
CA GLN A 403 -13.34 -47.14 -22.84
C GLN A 403 -12.79 -48.09 -23.90
N SER A 404 -11.71 -48.75 -23.62
CA SER A 404 -11.30 -50.03 -24.21
C SER A 404 -10.53 -50.84 -23.18
#